data_54561f706477be5646c13c1285a82988
#
_entry.id   54561f706477be5646c13c1285a82988
#
_cell.length_a   1.000
_cell.length_b   1.000
_cell.length_c   1.000
_cell.angle_alpha   90.00
_cell.angle_beta   90.00
_cell.angle_gamma   90.00
#
_symmetry.space_group_name_H-M   'P 1'
#
loop_
_entity.id
_entity.type
_entity.pdbx_description
1 polymer ?
#
loop_
_entity_poly.entity_id
_entity_poly.type
_entity_poly.pdbx_seq_one_letter_code
_entity_poly.pdbx_strand_id
1 'polypeptide(L)'
;MTLSDKDYQKKLDVQIAYWDKLKNEIQKVRSGENGTADLVDMSETYFQMADETVAAVKVSNANRQLEQKAYIDLHTGLPNKSKCEELFHNVEFIKTPTACIVFDMNNLKRVNDSLGHSIGDQLILNFARLLRNSIPAKHFVGRYGGDEFMAVIYDATRESITEILTELQNEVEQFNGYGTQFRISYSHR
;
A
#
# COMPACT_ATOMS: atom_id res chain seq x y z
N MET A 1 -4.18 4.59 8.02
CA MET A 1 -5.34 5.51 7.90
C MET A 1 -4.80 6.92 7.93
N THR A 2 -4.88 7.63 6.80
CA THR A 2 -4.32 8.99 6.67
C THR A 2 -5.19 10.01 7.43
N LEU A 3 -4.66 11.23 7.67
CA LEU A 3 -5.44 12.32 8.28
C LEU A 3 -6.70 12.63 7.48
N SER A 4 -6.66 12.53 6.15
CA SER A 4 -7.79 12.76 5.26
C SER A 4 -8.86 11.68 5.35
N ASP A 5 -8.48 10.43 5.63
CA ASP A 5 -9.44 9.33 5.83
C ASP A 5 -10.23 9.51 7.13
N LYS A 6 -9.60 10.04 8.18
CA LYS A 6 -10.27 10.35 9.46
C LYS A 6 -11.25 11.52 9.32
N ASP A 7 -10.90 12.54 8.55
CA ASP A 7 -11.78 13.69 8.32
C ASP A 7 -13.02 13.29 7.51
N TYR A 8 -12.83 12.51 6.45
CA TYR A 8 -13.93 11.93 5.69
C TYR A 8 -14.87 11.09 6.56
N GLN A 9 -14.32 10.16 7.36
CA GLN A 9 -15.13 9.30 8.21
C GLN A 9 -15.96 10.12 9.21
N LYS A 10 -15.35 11.14 9.82
CA LYS A 10 -16.06 12.04 10.74
C LYS A 10 -17.22 12.79 10.08
N LYS A 11 -17.02 13.29 8.85
CA LYS A 11 -18.08 13.96 8.08
C LYS A 11 -19.20 13.01 7.74
N LEU A 12 -18.88 11.79 7.34
CA LEU A 12 -19.88 10.75 7.04
C LEU A 12 -20.72 10.39 8.27
N ASP A 13 -20.09 10.23 9.43
CA ASP A 13 -20.80 9.91 10.68
C ASP A 13 -21.78 11.03 11.06
N VAL A 14 -21.39 12.28 10.92
CA VAL A 14 -22.24 13.45 11.17
C VAL A 14 -23.41 13.48 10.18
N GLN A 15 -23.17 13.22 8.90
CA GLN A 15 -24.20 13.18 7.87
C GLN A 15 -25.22 12.07 8.11
N ILE A 16 -24.78 10.88 8.52
CA ILE A 16 -25.67 9.76 8.86
C ILE A 16 -26.57 10.12 10.05
N ALA A 17 -26.00 10.68 11.12
CA ALA A 17 -26.78 11.11 12.28
C ALA A 17 -27.81 12.19 11.93
N TYR A 18 -27.45 13.10 11.04
CA TYR A 18 -28.38 14.14 10.57
C TYR A 18 -29.50 13.57 9.69
N TRP A 19 -29.18 12.58 8.84
CA TRP A 19 -30.18 11.86 8.05
C TRP A 19 -31.23 11.16 8.92
N ASP A 20 -30.82 10.52 10.01
CA ASP A 20 -31.72 9.86 10.94
C ASP A 20 -32.65 10.89 11.62
N LYS A 21 -32.14 12.07 11.95
CA LYS A 21 -32.96 13.16 12.48
C LYS A 21 -34.00 13.66 11.45
N LEU A 22 -33.58 13.88 10.21
CA LEU A 22 -34.47 14.32 9.12
C LEU A 22 -35.56 13.29 8.83
N LYS A 23 -35.21 11.98 8.79
CA LYS A 23 -36.22 10.91 8.62
C LYS A 23 -37.27 10.92 9.71
N ASN A 24 -36.88 11.12 10.95
CA ASN A 24 -37.81 11.16 12.07
C ASN A 24 -38.79 12.34 11.96
N GLU A 25 -38.34 13.53 11.55
CA GLU A 25 -39.19 14.68 11.33
C GLU A 25 -40.18 14.48 10.16
N ILE A 26 -39.70 13.88 9.06
CA ILE A 26 -40.54 13.50 7.92
C ILE A 26 -41.65 12.53 8.39
N GLN A 27 -41.34 11.55 9.23
CA GLN A 27 -42.34 10.59 9.73
C GLN A 27 -43.36 11.24 10.61
N LYS A 28 -42.99 12.17 11.50
CA LYS A 28 -43.96 12.95 12.34
C LYS A 28 -44.96 13.71 11.47
N VAL A 29 -44.47 14.42 10.45
CA VAL A 29 -45.35 15.16 9.54
C VAL A 29 -46.28 14.20 8.79
N ARG A 30 -45.81 13.03 8.37
CA ARG A 30 -46.69 12.02 7.71
C ARG A 30 -47.72 11.40 8.61
N SER A 31 -47.45 11.26 9.91
CA SER A 31 -48.41 10.75 10.90
C SER A 31 -49.41 11.78 11.37
N GLY A 32 -49.32 13.04 10.90
CA GLY A 32 -50.25 14.14 11.31
C GLY A 32 -49.84 14.76 12.65
N GLU A 33 -48.68 14.46 13.17
CA GLU A 33 -48.10 15.14 14.32
C GLU A 33 -47.53 16.50 13.87
N ASN A 34 -47.63 17.51 14.76
CA ASN A 34 -47.01 18.81 14.48
C ASN A 34 -45.46 18.64 14.48
N GLY A 35 -44.86 18.53 13.30
CA GLY A 35 -43.44 18.67 13.14
C GLY A 35 -43.02 20.10 13.48
N THR A 36 -42.07 20.23 14.38
CA THR A 36 -41.57 21.55 14.85
C THR A 36 -40.41 22.08 14.00
N ALA A 37 -39.87 21.27 13.08
CA ALA A 37 -38.73 21.63 12.26
C ALA A 37 -39.14 22.06 10.86
N ASP A 38 -38.49 23.06 10.33
CA ASP A 38 -38.59 23.39 8.93
C ASP A 38 -37.89 22.31 8.11
N LEU A 39 -38.66 21.45 7.47
CA LEU A 39 -38.15 20.35 6.66
C LEU A 39 -37.37 20.83 5.44
N VAL A 40 -37.63 22.05 4.95
CA VAL A 40 -36.90 22.63 3.84
C VAL A 40 -35.48 22.96 4.29
N ASP A 41 -35.31 23.70 5.37
CA ASP A 41 -34.00 24.02 5.95
C ASP A 41 -33.21 22.78 6.33
N MET A 42 -33.89 21.78 6.89
CA MET A 42 -33.23 20.51 7.22
C MET A 42 -32.74 19.74 5.98
N SER A 43 -33.55 19.75 4.91
CA SER A 43 -33.14 19.09 3.67
C SER A 43 -31.98 19.83 2.99
N GLU A 44 -31.99 21.16 2.96
CA GLU A 44 -30.89 21.97 2.43
C GLU A 44 -29.60 21.72 3.22
N THR A 45 -29.69 21.71 4.55
CA THR A 45 -28.53 21.38 5.41
C THR A 45 -27.97 19.99 5.12
N TYR A 46 -28.85 18.99 4.93
CA TYR A 46 -28.42 17.64 4.59
C TYR A 46 -27.71 17.58 3.23
N PHE A 47 -28.23 18.26 2.21
CA PHE A 47 -27.60 18.33 0.90
C PHE A 47 -26.24 19.03 0.97
N GLN A 48 -26.12 20.11 1.72
CA GLN A 48 -24.83 20.77 1.93
C GLN A 48 -23.80 19.83 2.60
N MET A 49 -24.20 19.08 3.64
CA MET A 49 -23.34 18.07 4.26
C MET A 49 -22.95 16.98 3.28
N ALA A 50 -23.85 16.55 2.39
CA ALA A 50 -23.56 15.55 1.37
C ALA A 50 -22.51 16.05 0.37
N ASP A 51 -22.63 17.29 -0.08
CA ASP A 51 -21.66 17.91 -0.99
C ASP A 51 -20.27 18.03 -0.35
N GLU A 52 -20.20 18.44 0.93
CA GLU A 52 -18.94 18.50 1.68
C GLU A 52 -18.30 17.13 1.85
N THR A 53 -19.12 16.09 2.09
CA THR A 53 -18.64 14.71 2.22
C THR A 53 -18.09 14.21 0.89
N VAL A 54 -18.80 14.47 -0.22
CA VAL A 54 -18.32 14.13 -1.57
C VAL A 54 -17.01 14.85 -1.91
N ALA A 55 -16.90 16.13 -1.57
CA ALA A 55 -15.67 16.89 -1.78
C ALA A 55 -14.49 16.30 -0.98
N ALA A 56 -14.72 15.92 0.28
CA ALA A 56 -13.69 15.27 1.11
C ALA A 56 -13.23 13.92 0.54
N VAL A 57 -14.16 13.11 -0.01
CA VAL A 57 -13.83 11.84 -0.69
C VAL A 57 -12.96 12.09 -1.92
N LYS A 58 -13.29 13.08 -2.74
CA LYS A 58 -12.50 13.42 -3.93
C LYS A 58 -11.08 13.80 -3.57
N VAL A 59 -10.90 14.63 -2.53
CA VAL A 59 -9.58 15.04 -2.04
C VAL A 59 -8.80 13.84 -1.49
N SER A 60 -9.43 13.00 -0.69
CA SER A 60 -8.80 11.78 -0.15
C SER A 60 -8.32 10.85 -1.26
N ASN A 61 -9.17 10.61 -2.27
CA ASN A 61 -8.82 9.77 -3.42
C ASN A 61 -7.67 10.37 -4.25
N ALA A 62 -7.69 11.68 -4.49
CA ALA A 62 -6.62 12.36 -5.21
C ALA A 62 -5.29 12.26 -4.45
N ASN A 63 -5.27 12.47 -3.15
CA ASN A 63 -4.08 12.33 -2.31
C ASN A 63 -3.54 10.89 -2.32
N ARG A 64 -4.43 9.89 -2.22
CA ARG A 64 -4.04 8.47 -2.31
C ARG A 64 -3.41 8.13 -3.65
N GLN A 65 -3.96 8.66 -4.76
CA GLN A 65 -3.37 8.49 -6.09
C GLN A 65 -2.01 9.17 -6.22
N LEU A 66 -1.83 10.34 -5.62
CA LEU A 66 -0.54 11.05 -5.59
C LEU A 66 0.49 10.27 -4.77
N GLU A 67 0.13 9.76 -3.60
CA GLU A 67 0.99 8.91 -2.78
C GLU A 67 1.39 7.62 -3.52
N GLN A 68 0.45 6.96 -4.18
CA GLN A 68 0.76 5.78 -4.99
C GLN A 68 1.75 6.10 -6.11
N LYS A 69 1.55 7.19 -6.84
CA LYS A 69 2.49 7.61 -7.90
C LYS A 69 3.85 8.02 -7.35
N ALA A 70 3.88 8.63 -6.17
CA ALA A 70 5.12 9.11 -5.56
C ALA A 70 5.96 7.99 -4.94
N TYR A 71 5.33 6.94 -4.40
CA TYR A 71 5.99 5.98 -3.52
C TYR A 71 5.87 4.51 -3.93
N ILE A 72 5.14 4.17 -4.99
CA ILE A 72 4.96 2.79 -5.47
C ILE A 72 5.64 2.61 -6.83
N ASP A 73 6.38 1.54 -6.98
CA ASP A 73 6.85 1.04 -8.28
C ASP A 73 5.67 0.38 -9.00
N LEU A 74 5.21 0.99 -10.09
CA LEU A 74 4.02 0.55 -10.82
C LEU A 74 4.19 -0.82 -11.48
N HIS A 75 5.44 -1.25 -11.71
CA HIS A 75 5.70 -2.55 -12.30
C HIS A 75 5.56 -3.68 -11.29
N THR A 76 6.15 -3.54 -10.10
CA THR A 76 6.16 -4.59 -9.07
C THR A 76 5.09 -4.43 -7.99
N GLY A 77 4.51 -3.23 -7.87
CA GLY A 77 3.60 -2.89 -6.77
C GLY A 77 4.28 -2.79 -5.40
N LEU A 78 5.60 -2.85 -5.35
CA LEU A 78 6.39 -2.59 -4.13
C LEU A 78 6.61 -1.09 -3.93
N PRO A 79 6.95 -0.64 -2.71
CA PRO A 79 7.55 0.66 -2.50
C PRO A 79 8.70 0.91 -3.48
N ASN A 80 8.72 2.11 -4.07
CA ASN A 80 9.73 2.49 -5.06
C ASN A 80 10.99 3.06 -4.39
N LYS A 81 11.97 3.48 -5.23
CA LYS A 81 13.23 4.07 -4.79
C LYS A 81 13.03 5.24 -3.84
N SER A 82 12.13 6.16 -4.14
CA SER A 82 11.87 7.33 -3.29
C SER A 82 11.41 6.93 -1.89
N LYS A 83 10.59 5.88 -1.79
CA LYS A 83 10.14 5.35 -0.49
C LYS A 83 11.25 4.62 0.26
N CYS A 84 12.13 3.91 -0.45
CA CYS A 84 13.31 3.31 0.12
C CYS A 84 14.27 4.36 0.70
N GLU A 85 14.53 5.44 -0.05
CA GLU A 85 15.39 6.54 0.37
C GLU A 85 14.81 7.29 1.59
N GLU A 86 13.51 7.58 1.57
CA GLU A 86 12.82 8.19 2.72
C GLU A 86 13.00 7.33 3.99
N LEU A 87 12.81 6.01 3.87
CA LEU A 87 13.01 5.12 5.00
C LEU A 87 14.45 5.12 5.48
N PHE A 88 15.40 5.14 4.57
CA PHE A 88 16.84 5.16 4.90
C PHE A 88 17.24 6.42 5.65
N HIS A 89 16.70 7.59 5.26
CA HIS A 89 16.91 8.85 5.97
C HIS A 89 16.31 8.86 7.39
N ASN A 90 15.28 8.06 7.61
CA ASN A 90 14.58 7.98 8.90
C ASN A 90 15.06 6.79 9.76
N VAL A 91 16.03 6.01 9.31
CA VAL A 91 16.49 4.80 10.03
C VAL A 91 17.06 5.12 11.42
N GLU A 92 17.66 6.28 11.61
CA GLU A 92 18.21 6.75 12.91
C GLU A 92 17.13 6.94 13.99
N PHE A 93 15.86 7.09 13.61
CA PHE A 93 14.74 7.20 14.54
C PHE A 93 14.17 5.83 14.95
N ILE A 94 14.63 4.74 14.35
CA ILE A 94 14.22 3.39 14.69
C ILE A 94 15.01 2.96 15.94
N LYS A 95 14.30 2.71 17.03
CA LYS A 95 14.89 2.41 18.34
C LYS A 95 15.20 0.93 18.59
N THR A 96 14.75 0.05 17.70
CA THR A 96 14.93 -1.40 17.82
C THR A 96 16.06 -1.88 16.91
N PRO A 97 16.71 -3.01 17.22
CA PRO A 97 17.67 -3.62 16.32
C PRO A 97 17.07 -3.80 14.93
N THR A 98 17.72 -3.25 13.91
CA THR A 98 17.19 -3.23 12.55
C THR A 98 18.28 -3.66 11.57
N ALA A 99 17.94 -4.55 10.64
CA ALA A 99 18.80 -4.96 9.56
C ALA A 99 18.29 -4.43 8.22
N CYS A 100 19.18 -3.94 7.39
CA CYS A 100 18.90 -3.62 6.00
C CYS A 100 19.59 -4.68 5.12
N ILE A 101 18.81 -5.29 4.22
CA ILE A 101 19.30 -6.28 3.26
C ILE A 101 19.06 -5.73 1.87
N VAL A 102 20.11 -5.65 1.08
CA VAL A 102 20.02 -5.28 -0.34
C VAL A 102 20.16 -6.53 -1.17
N PHE A 103 19.22 -6.73 -2.09
CA PHE A 103 19.20 -7.83 -3.05
C PHE A 103 19.46 -7.28 -4.44
N ASP A 104 20.25 -7.99 -5.22
CA ASP A 104 20.60 -7.67 -6.60
C ASP A 104 20.34 -8.89 -7.49
N MET A 105 19.54 -8.74 -8.56
CA MET A 105 19.25 -9.84 -9.47
C MET A 105 20.42 -10.08 -10.42
N ASN A 106 20.97 -11.28 -10.34
CA ASN A 106 22.10 -11.64 -11.20
C ASN A 106 21.67 -11.85 -12.66
N ASN A 107 22.49 -11.36 -13.57
CA ASN A 107 22.37 -11.62 -15.02
C ASN A 107 21.08 -11.08 -15.71
N LEU A 108 20.35 -10.16 -15.12
CA LEU A 108 19.14 -9.60 -15.73
C LEU A 108 19.43 -9.00 -17.11
N LYS A 109 20.54 -8.28 -17.26
CA LYS A 109 20.95 -7.72 -18.55
C LYS A 109 21.13 -8.82 -19.60
N ARG A 110 21.82 -9.93 -19.25
CA ARG A 110 22.01 -11.06 -20.16
C ARG A 110 20.69 -11.70 -20.58
N VAL A 111 19.73 -11.81 -19.68
CA VAL A 111 18.38 -12.29 -20.00
C VAL A 111 17.69 -11.33 -20.97
N ASN A 112 17.72 -10.03 -20.70
CA ASN A 112 17.16 -9.02 -21.59
C ASN A 112 17.76 -9.08 -23.00
N ASP A 113 19.09 -9.19 -23.10
CA ASP A 113 19.80 -9.23 -24.37
C ASP A 113 19.53 -10.52 -25.16
N SER A 114 19.27 -11.66 -24.48
CA SER A 114 19.07 -12.96 -25.10
C SER A 114 17.61 -13.33 -25.36
N LEU A 115 16.70 -12.93 -24.47
CA LEU A 115 15.27 -13.34 -24.45
C LEU A 115 14.30 -12.15 -24.56
N GLY A 116 14.82 -10.92 -24.57
CA GLY A 116 14.03 -9.70 -24.66
C GLY A 116 13.56 -9.16 -23.30
N HIS A 117 13.26 -7.87 -23.27
CA HIS A 117 12.86 -7.15 -22.06
C HIS A 117 11.59 -7.70 -21.39
N SER A 118 10.66 -8.26 -22.16
CA SER A 118 9.44 -8.85 -21.60
C SER A 118 9.74 -10.02 -20.64
N ILE A 119 10.78 -10.80 -20.91
CA ILE A 119 11.21 -11.90 -20.03
C ILE A 119 11.92 -11.33 -18.79
N GLY A 120 12.76 -10.32 -18.96
CA GLY A 120 13.38 -9.62 -17.83
C GLY A 120 12.34 -8.98 -16.89
N ASP A 121 11.30 -8.38 -17.45
CA ASP A 121 10.19 -7.82 -16.69
C ASP A 121 9.45 -8.89 -15.87
N GLN A 122 9.24 -10.06 -16.45
CA GLN A 122 8.64 -11.20 -15.73
C GLN A 122 9.54 -11.71 -14.60
N LEU A 123 10.87 -11.73 -14.80
CA LEU A 123 11.82 -12.08 -13.74
C LEU A 123 11.73 -11.11 -12.57
N ILE A 124 11.72 -9.81 -12.84
CA ILE A 124 11.57 -8.74 -11.84
C ILE A 124 10.26 -8.92 -11.05
N LEU A 125 9.14 -9.14 -11.75
CA LEU A 125 7.83 -9.35 -11.13
C LEU A 125 7.81 -10.58 -10.23
N ASN A 126 8.37 -11.70 -10.72
CA ASN A 126 8.41 -12.92 -9.94
C ASN A 126 9.30 -12.77 -8.70
N PHE A 127 10.48 -12.15 -8.83
CA PHE A 127 11.36 -11.93 -7.69
C PHE A 127 10.74 -11.00 -6.65
N ALA A 128 10.07 -9.93 -7.07
CA ALA A 128 9.30 -9.06 -6.18
C ALA A 128 8.23 -9.82 -5.40
N ARG A 129 7.54 -10.77 -6.06
CA ARG A 129 6.53 -11.63 -5.44
C ARG A 129 7.15 -12.58 -4.41
N LEU A 130 8.27 -13.22 -4.76
CA LEU A 130 9.00 -14.11 -3.85
C LEU A 130 9.49 -13.37 -2.60
N LEU A 131 10.08 -12.18 -2.76
CA LEU A 131 10.47 -11.33 -1.64
C LEU A 131 9.27 -10.99 -0.72
N ARG A 132 8.13 -10.62 -1.31
CA ARG A 132 6.92 -10.30 -0.55
C ARG A 132 6.36 -11.51 0.21
N ASN A 133 6.47 -12.69 -0.34
CA ASN A 133 6.00 -13.93 0.29
C ASN A 133 6.93 -14.36 1.44
N SER A 134 8.24 -14.28 1.23
CA SER A 134 9.25 -14.74 2.20
C SER A 134 9.46 -13.76 3.35
N ILE A 135 9.15 -12.46 3.16
CA ILE A 135 9.38 -11.43 4.16
C ILE A 135 8.03 -11.05 4.80
N PRO A 136 7.84 -11.28 6.11
CA PRO A 136 6.59 -10.96 6.81
C PRO A 136 6.16 -9.49 6.65
N ALA A 137 4.86 -9.24 6.53
CA ALA A 137 4.27 -7.93 6.24
C ALA A 137 4.59 -6.80 7.25
N LYS A 138 5.06 -7.16 8.45
CA LYS A 138 5.55 -6.20 9.46
C LYS A 138 6.88 -5.54 9.09
N HIS A 139 7.60 -6.10 8.12
CA HIS A 139 8.87 -5.59 7.63
C HIS A 139 8.67 -4.82 6.32
N PHE A 140 9.67 -4.05 5.95
CA PHE A 140 9.64 -3.29 4.71
C PHE A 140 10.31 -4.07 3.58
N VAL A 141 9.71 -4.03 2.38
CA VAL A 141 10.31 -4.50 1.13
C VAL A 141 10.04 -3.45 0.06
N GLY A 142 11.05 -3.04 -0.69
CA GLY A 142 10.95 -2.07 -1.77
C GLY A 142 11.85 -2.40 -2.96
N ARG A 143 11.53 -1.84 -4.12
CA ARG A 143 12.39 -1.87 -5.31
C ARG A 143 13.24 -0.61 -5.34
N TYR A 144 14.55 -0.76 -5.17
CA TYR A 144 15.48 0.37 -5.11
C TYR A 144 15.98 0.80 -6.49
N GLY A 145 16.11 -0.14 -7.43
CA GLY A 145 16.62 0.11 -8.77
C GLY A 145 15.98 -0.80 -9.82
N GLY A 146 16.61 -0.92 -10.96
CA GLY A 146 16.15 -1.80 -12.06
C GLY A 146 16.07 -3.26 -11.63
N ASP A 147 17.15 -3.77 -11.06
CA ASP A 147 17.37 -5.13 -10.58
C ASP A 147 17.67 -5.20 -9.08
N GLU A 148 17.64 -4.05 -8.39
CA GLU A 148 17.96 -3.93 -6.98
C GLU A 148 16.69 -3.82 -6.13
N PHE A 149 16.65 -4.58 -5.04
CA PHE A 149 15.58 -4.56 -4.04
C PHE A 149 16.17 -4.35 -2.64
N MET A 150 15.38 -3.80 -1.74
CA MET A 150 15.76 -3.53 -0.37
C MET A 150 14.70 -4.08 0.59
N ALA A 151 15.16 -4.76 1.64
CA ALA A 151 14.32 -5.09 2.77
C ALA A 151 14.87 -4.46 4.05
N VAL A 152 13.95 -4.02 4.93
CA VAL A 152 14.30 -3.55 6.27
C VAL A 152 13.55 -4.41 7.28
N ILE A 153 14.32 -5.15 8.08
CA ILE A 153 13.83 -6.09 9.07
C ILE A 153 13.90 -5.41 10.44
N TYR A 154 12.74 -5.13 11.02
CA TYR A 154 12.61 -4.55 12.36
C TYR A 154 12.72 -5.63 13.42
N ASP A 155 13.21 -5.29 14.61
CA ASP A 155 13.48 -6.22 15.72
C ASP A 155 14.36 -7.40 15.26
N ALA A 156 15.37 -7.08 14.47
CA ALA A 156 16.20 -8.05 13.78
C ALA A 156 17.10 -8.82 14.76
N THR A 157 17.06 -10.14 14.65
CA THR A 157 18.03 -11.06 15.26
C THR A 157 18.74 -11.85 14.17
N ARG A 158 19.85 -12.47 14.51
CA ARG A 158 20.55 -13.35 13.54
C ARG A 158 19.63 -14.48 13.07
N GLU A 159 18.85 -15.03 13.97
CA GLU A 159 17.92 -16.12 13.73
C GLU A 159 16.84 -15.68 12.75
N SER A 160 16.15 -14.55 13.02
CA SER A 160 15.08 -14.04 12.16
C SER A 160 15.55 -13.69 10.75
N ILE A 161 16.76 -13.14 10.62
CA ILE A 161 17.37 -12.88 9.31
C ILE A 161 17.66 -14.19 8.57
N THR A 162 18.24 -15.18 9.28
CA THR A 162 18.55 -16.49 8.68
C THR A 162 17.29 -17.19 8.21
N GLU A 163 16.21 -17.17 8.99
CA GLU A 163 14.92 -17.75 8.62
C GLU A 163 14.36 -17.10 7.34
N ILE A 164 14.33 -15.77 7.28
CA ILE A 164 13.84 -15.04 6.11
C ILE A 164 14.67 -15.38 4.86
N LEU A 165 16.01 -15.39 4.97
CA LEU A 165 16.88 -15.69 3.83
C LEU A 165 16.77 -17.15 3.37
N THR A 166 16.59 -18.08 4.31
CA THR A 166 16.35 -19.50 4.02
C THR A 166 15.02 -19.69 3.31
N GLU A 167 13.97 -19.05 3.79
CA GLU A 167 12.64 -19.10 3.15
C GLU A 167 12.68 -18.53 1.73
N LEU A 168 13.34 -17.38 1.52
CA LEU A 168 13.51 -16.82 0.20
C LEU A 168 14.29 -17.75 -0.73
N GLN A 169 15.35 -18.38 -0.23
CA GLN A 169 16.11 -19.34 -1.02
C GLN A 169 15.27 -20.54 -1.44
N ASN A 170 14.50 -21.10 -0.52
CA ASN A 170 13.58 -22.22 -0.81
C ASN A 170 12.53 -21.84 -1.86
N GLU A 171 11.90 -20.67 -1.72
CA GLU A 171 10.92 -20.15 -2.69
C GLU A 171 11.55 -19.96 -4.09
N VAL A 172 12.78 -19.44 -4.17
CA VAL A 172 13.50 -19.26 -5.43
C VAL A 172 13.89 -20.61 -6.04
N GLU A 173 14.35 -21.58 -5.24
CA GLU A 173 14.69 -22.93 -5.72
C GLU A 173 13.44 -23.66 -6.25
N GLN A 174 12.31 -23.54 -5.54
CA GLN A 174 11.05 -24.08 -5.97
C GLN A 174 10.57 -23.45 -7.30
N PHE A 175 10.62 -22.12 -7.39
CA PHE A 175 10.31 -21.41 -8.63
C PHE A 175 11.17 -21.89 -9.79
N ASN A 176 12.47 -22.03 -9.58
CA ASN A 176 13.41 -22.51 -10.59
C ASN A 176 13.25 -23.98 -10.96
N GLY A 177 12.61 -24.77 -10.09
CA GLY A 177 12.34 -26.20 -10.29
C GLY A 177 11.12 -26.49 -11.18
N TYR A 178 10.20 -25.55 -11.36
CA TYR A 178 8.98 -25.70 -12.16
C TYR A 178 9.18 -25.69 -13.68
N GLY A 179 10.40 -25.82 -14.19
CA GLY A 179 10.68 -25.88 -15.62
C GLY A 179 10.45 -24.57 -16.36
N THR A 180 10.56 -23.47 -15.68
CA THR A 180 10.48 -22.12 -16.27
C THR A 180 11.59 -21.91 -17.29
N GLN A 181 11.28 -21.18 -18.36
CA GLN A 181 12.21 -20.85 -19.44
C GLN A 181 13.43 -20.04 -18.96
N PHE A 182 13.37 -19.52 -17.73
CA PHE A 182 14.36 -18.66 -17.10
C PHE A 182 14.46 -18.95 -15.60
N ARG A 183 15.63 -18.70 -15.03
CA ARG A 183 15.92 -18.93 -13.60
C ARG A 183 16.17 -17.60 -12.91
N ILE A 184 15.61 -17.46 -11.71
CA ILE A 184 15.96 -16.37 -10.80
C ILE A 184 17.28 -16.74 -10.10
N SER A 185 18.21 -15.80 -10.12
CA SER A 185 19.45 -15.83 -9.34
C SER A 185 19.67 -14.44 -8.76
N TYR A 186 20.06 -14.36 -7.52
CA TYR A 186 20.30 -13.11 -6.82
C TYR A 186 21.49 -13.21 -5.87
N SER A 187 22.05 -12.06 -5.52
CA SER A 187 23.00 -11.88 -4.43
C SER A 187 22.39 -10.95 -3.38
N HIS A 188 22.87 -11.04 -2.14
CA HIS A 188 22.46 -10.14 -1.07
C HIS A 188 23.65 -9.74 -0.19
N ARG A 189 23.53 -8.57 0.43
CA ARG A 189 24.49 -8.01 1.38
C ARG A 189 23.81 -7.24 2.50
#